data_df4b7388fac075f3c7fda19a0b3702d7
#
_entry.id   df4b7388fac075f3c7fda19a0b3702d7
#
_cell.length_a   1.000
_cell.length_b   1.000
_cell.length_c   1.000
_cell.angle_alpha   90.00
_cell.angle_beta   90.00
_cell.angle_gamma   90.00
#
_symmetry.space_group_name_H-M   'P 1'
#
loop_
_entity.id
_entity.type
_entity.pdbx_description
1 polymer ?
#
loop_
_entity_poly.entity_id
_entity_poly.type
_entity_poly.pdbx_seq_one_letter_code
_entity_poly.pdbx_strand_id
1 'polypeptide(L)'
;MTAIYVLDGLQIRTLDDFWRIVMDAFDGSGRQYFGRNLDAFADCLSGGPGHPDVDDYIVEWRHHEVSREHLGYPETVRQLEIRLARCHPANRPAFGADLAAAQEGRGPTVFESLIEIFEDRAPGVLRLQ
;
A
#
# COMPACT_ATOMS: atom_id res chain seq x y z
N MET A 1 19.49 -8.42 -15.81
CA MET A 1 18.45 -7.58 -16.42
C MET A 1 17.44 -7.19 -15.36
N THR A 2 17.14 -5.91 -15.25
CA THR A 2 16.20 -5.40 -14.25
C THR A 2 14.76 -5.57 -14.73
N ALA A 3 13.93 -6.24 -13.96
CA ALA A 3 12.51 -6.32 -14.26
C ALA A 3 11.82 -5.00 -13.88
N ILE A 4 10.84 -4.59 -14.66
CA ILE A 4 10.09 -3.36 -14.43
C ILE A 4 8.61 -3.71 -14.26
N TYR A 5 8.06 -3.36 -13.11
CA TYR A 5 6.64 -3.53 -12.83
C TYR A 5 5.99 -2.16 -12.82
N VAL A 6 4.91 -2.01 -13.58
CA VAL A 6 4.23 -0.72 -13.73
C VAL A 6 2.92 -0.74 -12.95
N LEU A 7 2.72 0.28 -12.11
CA LEU A 7 1.46 0.53 -11.44
C LEU A 7 0.82 1.75 -12.09
N ASP A 8 -0.39 1.58 -12.62
CA ASP A 8 -1.12 2.70 -13.23
C ASP A 8 -1.91 3.45 -12.16
N GLY A 9 -1.37 4.57 -11.74
CA GLY A 9 -1.98 5.39 -10.69
C GLY A 9 -3.34 5.96 -11.05
N LEU A 10 -3.68 6.04 -12.33
CA LEU A 10 -5.02 6.48 -12.75
C LEU A 10 -6.11 5.50 -12.31
N GLN A 11 -5.76 4.23 -12.10
CA GLN A 11 -6.68 3.19 -11.70
C GLN A 11 -6.68 2.93 -10.19
N ILE A 12 -5.84 3.64 -9.44
CA ILE A 12 -5.72 3.46 -7.99
C ILE A 12 -6.48 4.58 -7.29
N ARG A 13 -7.72 4.31 -6.93
CA ARG A 13 -8.62 5.26 -6.25
C ARG A 13 -8.85 4.90 -4.79
N THR A 14 -8.64 3.63 -4.43
CA THR A 14 -8.77 3.11 -3.08
C THR A 14 -7.60 2.21 -2.78
N LEU A 15 -7.42 1.86 -1.50
CA LEU A 15 -6.40 0.91 -1.11
C LEU A 15 -6.67 -0.47 -1.72
N ASP A 16 -7.95 -0.86 -1.86
CA ASP A 16 -8.30 -2.12 -2.52
C ASP A 16 -7.84 -2.15 -3.98
N ASP A 17 -7.96 -1.04 -4.68
CA ASP A 17 -7.44 -0.93 -6.05
C ASP A 17 -5.93 -1.13 -6.08
N PHE A 18 -5.23 -0.56 -5.11
CA PHE A 18 -3.78 -0.72 -5.00
C PHE A 18 -3.41 -2.20 -4.83
N TRP A 19 -4.10 -2.91 -3.93
CA TRP A 19 -3.84 -4.34 -3.74
C TRP A 19 -4.03 -5.13 -5.02
N ARG A 20 -5.11 -4.88 -5.74
CA ARG A 20 -5.40 -5.57 -7.00
C ARG A 20 -4.32 -5.29 -8.03
N ILE A 21 -3.94 -4.03 -8.19
CA ILE A 21 -2.96 -3.60 -9.21
C ILE A 21 -1.57 -4.16 -8.91
N VAL A 22 -1.12 -4.10 -7.65
CA VAL A 22 0.22 -4.59 -7.31
C VAL A 22 0.31 -6.10 -7.37
N MET A 23 -0.75 -6.82 -6.98
CA MET A 23 -0.78 -8.27 -7.08
C MET A 23 -0.72 -8.73 -8.54
N ASP A 24 -1.47 -8.07 -9.42
CA ASP A 24 -1.45 -8.38 -10.85
C ASP A 24 -0.08 -8.08 -11.46
N ALA A 25 0.57 -7.02 -11.02
CA ALA A 25 1.89 -6.66 -11.53
C ALA A 25 2.97 -7.65 -11.08
N PHE A 26 2.95 -8.06 -9.81
CA PHE A 26 3.98 -8.93 -9.23
C PHE A 26 3.78 -10.40 -9.58
N ASP A 27 2.54 -10.84 -9.73
CA ASP A 27 2.21 -12.23 -10.03
C ASP A 27 1.12 -12.31 -11.08
N GLY A 28 1.52 -12.26 -12.33
CA GLY A 28 0.60 -12.35 -13.45
C GLY A 28 -0.17 -13.67 -13.53
N SER A 29 0.24 -14.71 -12.78
CA SER A 29 -0.48 -15.99 -12.75
C SER A 29 -1.56 -16.02 -11.64
N GLY A 30 -1.52 -15.10 -10.70
CA GLY A 30 -2.44 -15.08 -9.57
C GLY A 30 -2.24 -16.21 -8.57
N ARG A 31 -1.11 -16.91 -8.65
CA ARG A 31 -0.84 -18.07 -7.78
C ARG A 31 -0.30 -17.69 -6.42
N GLN A 32 0.41 -16.58 -6.35
CA GLN A 32 0.99 -16.09 -5.11
C GLN A 32 0.43 -14.71 -4.84
N TYR A 33 -0.19 -14.57 -3.69
CA TYR A 33 -0.69 -13.27 -3.27
C TYR A 33 -0.43 -13.11 -1.78
N PHE A 34 -0.36 -11.87 -1.36
CA PHE A 34 -0.26 -11.54 0.05
C PHE A 34 -1.63 -11.14 0.58
N GLY A 35 -1.80 -11.14 1.90
CA GLY A 35 -3.01 -10.63 2.53
C GLY A 35 -3.20 -9.14 2.19
N ARG A 36 -4.44 -8.70 2.08
CA ARG A 36 -4.76 -7.32 1.67
C ARG A 36 -4.67 -6.36 2.86
N ASN A 37 -3.46 -6.17 3.37
CA ASN A 37 -3.18 -5.24 4.45
C ASN A 37 -1.73 -4.76 4.35
N LEU A 38 -1.43 -3.69 5.09
CA LEU A 38 -0.11 -3.05 5.04
C LEU A 38 1.01 -3.97 5.55
N ASP A 39 0.76 -4.73 6.60
CA ASP A 39 1.76 -5.65 7.16
C ASP A 39 2.11 -6.75 6.18
N ALA A 40 1.10 -7.33 5.54
CA ALA A 40 1.32 -8.37 4.53
C ALA A 40 2.06 -7.82 3.32
N PHE A 41 1.78 -6.58 2.93
CA PHE A 41 2.51 -5.92 1.85
C PHE A 41 3.97 -5.70 2.21
N ALA A 42 4.25 -5.26 3.45
CA ALA A 42 5.61 -5.10 3.92
C ALA A 42 6.37 -6.43 3.88
N ASP A 43 5.74 -7.52 4.31
CA ASP A 43 6.31 -8.87 4.22
C ASP A 43 6.56 -9.29 2.79
N CYS A 44 5.63 -8.99 1.88
CA CYS A 44 5.78 -9.25 0.45
C CYS A 44 7.05 -8.60 -0.09
N LEU A 45 7.25 -7.31 0.19
CA LEU A 45 8.44 -6.58 -0.28
C LEU A 45 9.72 -7.10 0.35
N SER A 46 9.65 -7.72 1.54
CA SER A 46 10.81 -8.31 2.23
C SER A 46 11.11 -9.74 1.78
N GLY A 47 10.43 -10.26 0.77
CA GLY A 47 10.64 -11.61 0.25
C GLY A 47 9.57 -12.60 0.65
N GLY A 48 8.49 -12.16 1.29
CA GLY A 48 7.38 -13.01 1.68
C GLY A 48 6.43 -13.33 0.53
N PRO A 49 5.23 -13.87 0.84
CA PRO A 49 4.26 -14.25 -0.20
C PRO A 49 3.93 -13.09 -1.13
N GLY A 50 3.89 -13.36 -2.43
CA GLY A 50 3.62 -12.38 -3.46
C GLY A 50 4.85 -11.64 -3.99
N HIS A 51 6.02 -11.88 -3.39
CA HIS A 51 7.26 -11.25 -3.84
C HIS A 51 7.57 -11.63 -5.31
N PRO A 52 8.05 -10.69 -6.14
CA PRO A 52 8.45 -11.02 -7.50
C PRO A 52 9.54 -12.09 -7.53
N ASP A 53 9.48 -12.99 -8.52
CA ASP A 53 10.44 -14.09 -8.66
C ASP A 53 11.78 -13.63 -9.24
N VAL A 54 12.16 -12.39 -9.03
CA VAL A 54 13.42 -11.80 -9.50
C VAL A 54 14.05 -10.99 -8.39
N ASP A 55 15.39 -11.02 -8.33
CA ASP A 55 16.12 -10.29 -7.29
C ASP A 55 16.32 -8.81 -7.65
N ASP A 56 16.33 -8.49 -8.95
CA ASP A 56 16.58 -7.13 -9.43
C ASP A 56 15.34 -6.62 -10.14
N TYR A 57 14.65 -5.67 -9.54
CA TYR A 57 13.43 -5.10 -10.11
C TYR A 57 13.25 -3.67 -9.67
N ILE A 58 12.44 -2.93 -10.44
CA ILE A 58 11.94 -1.61 -10.04
C ILE A 58 10.43 -1.59 -10.22
N VAL A 59 9.77 -0.71 -9.47
CA VAL A 59 8.33 -0.47 -9.56
C VAL A 59 8.14 0.97 -10.02
N GLU A 60 7.54 1.14 -11.20
CA GLU A 60 7.17 2.47 -11.70
C GLU A 60 5.72 2.76 -11.34
N TRP A 61 5.52 3.67 -10.42
CA TRP A 61 4.17 4.12 -10.06
C TRP A 61 3.87 5.36 -10.89
N ARG A 62 3.17 5.14 -11.99
CA ARG A 62 2.83 6.20 -12.94
C ARG A 62 1.60 6.96 -12.46
N HIS A 63 1.54 8.24 -12.78
CA HIS A 63 0.45 9.12 -12.35
C HIS A 63 0.25 9.06 -10.84
N HIS A 64 1.36 9.05 -10.10
CA HIS A 64 1.32 8.93 -8.64
C HIS A 64 0.60 10.09 -7.97
N GLU A 65 0.62 11.28 -8.57
CA GLU A 65 -0.08 12.45 -8.02
C GLU A 65 -1.59 12.24 -7.98
N VAL A 66 -2.15 11.50 -8.95
CA VAL A 66 -3.58 11.12 -8.95
C VAL A 66 -3.85 10.15 -7.81
N SER A 67 -2.99 9.14 -7.64
CA SER A 67 -3.10 8.20 -6.53
C SER A 67 -2.94 8.90 -5.18
N ARG A 68 -2.01 9.84 -5.07
CA ARG A 68 -1.80 10.61 -3.83
C ARG A 68 -3.08 11.32 -3.41
N GLU A 69 -3.79 11.91 -4.37
CA GLU A 69 -5.05 12.60 -4.10
C GLU A 69 -6.13 11.62 -3.63
N HIS A 70 -6.31 10.51 -4.34
CA HIS A 70 -7.32 9.51 -4.00
C HIS A 70 -7.01 8.75 -2.71
N LEU A 71 -5.75 8.53 -2.39
CA LEU A 71 -5.31 7.84 -1.17
C LEU A 71 -4.97 8.82 -0.04
N GLY A 72 -5.57 9.99 -0.07
CA GLY A 72 -5.42 11.02 0.96
C GLY A 72 -6.27 10.76 2.19
N TYR A 73 -6.58 11.80 2.94
CA TYR A 73 -7.28 11.67 4.22
C TYR A 73 -8.65 11.02 4.13
N PRO A 74 -9.50 11.28 3.12
CA PRO A 74 -10.79 10.58 3.05
C PRO A 74 -10.64 9.06 3.00
N GLU A 75 -9.74 8.53 2.19
CA GLU A 75 -9.48 7.09 2.14
C GLU A 75 -8.80 6.59 3.42
N THR A 76 -7.92 7.39 4.00
CA THR A 76 -7.26 7.06 5.26
C THR A 76 -8.29 6.91 6.39
N VAL A 77 -9.25 7.83 6.48
CA VAL A 77 -10.35 7.75 7.44
C VAL A 77 -11.16 6.48 7.21
N ARG A 78 -11.52 6.20 5.95
CA ARG A 78 -12.30 5.00 5.61
C ARG A 78 -11.59 3.72 6.05
N GLN A 79 -10.29 3.61 5.78
CA GLN A 79 -9.51 2.44 6.16
C GLN A 79 -9.39 2.30 7.68
N LEU A 80 -9.20 3.41 8.40
CA LEU A 80 -9.12 3.38 9.85
C LEU A 80 -10.46 3.02 10.49
N GLU A 81 -11.57 3.46 9.92
CA GLU A 81 -12.90 3.05 10.40
C GLU A 81 -13.11 1.54 10.24
N ILE A 82 -12.70 0.97 9.10
CA ILE A 82 -12.77 -0.47 8.86
C ILE A 82 -11.91 -1.24 9.87
N ARG A 83 -10.69 -0.77 10.11
CA ARG A 83 -9.78 -1.38 11.08
C ARG A 83 -10.32 -1.33 12.48
N LEU A 84 -10.83 -0.17 12.89
CA LEU A 84 -11.37 0.02 14.23
C LEU A 84 -12.52 -0.93 14.49
N ALA A 85 -13.39 -1.16 13.49
CA ALA A 85 -14.52 -2.07 13.61
C ALA A 85 -14.10 -3.53 13.75
N ARG A 86 -12.90 -3.90 13.27
CA ARG A 86 -12.44 -5.29 13.22
C ARG A 86 -11.29 -5.61 14.16
N CYS A 87 -10.69 -4.61 14.79
CA CYS A 87 -9.50 -4.82 15.60
C CYS A 87 -9.86 -5.46 16.96
N HIS A 88 -8.83 -6.06 17.58
CA HIS A 88 -8.94 -6.53 18.96
C HIS A 88 -9.22 -5.33 19.88
N PRO A 89 -10.07 -5.48 20.93
CA PRO A 89 -10.38 -4.38 21.84
C PRO A 89 -9.16 -3.67 22.44
N ALA A 90 -8.05 -4.40 22.65
CA ALA A 90 -6.82 -3.81 23.18
C ALA A 90 -6.21 -2.78 22.23
N ASN A 91 -6.50 -2.87 20.91
CA ASN A 91 -5.96 -1.97 19.91
C ASN A 91 -6.86 -0.77 19.60
N ARG A 92 -8.08 -0.75 20.16
CA ARG A 92 -9.05 0.32 19.89
C ARG A 92 -8.54 1.70 20.26
N PRO A 93 -7.89 1.91 21.42
CA PRO A 93 -7.40 3.25 21.76
C PRO A 93 -6.42 3.81 20.74
N ALA A 94 -5.47 2.97 20.25
CA ALA A 94 -4.49 3.39 19.26
C ALA A 94 -5.14 3.71 17.91
N PHE A 95 -6.00 2.82 17.40
CA PHE A 95 -6.68 3.05 16.12
C PHE A 95 -7.68 4.20 16.20
N GLY A 96 -8.34 4.37 17.36
CA GLY A 96 -9.23 5.51 17.58
C GLY A 96 -8.49 6.84 17.57
N ALA A 97 -7.29 6.89 18.14
CA ALA A 97 -6.45 8.09 18.10
C ALA A 97 -5.98 8.39 16.67
N ASP A 98 -5.60 7.36 15.91
CA ASP A 98 -5.20 7.52 14.52
C ASP A 98 -6.36 8.02 13.67
N LEU A 99 -7.56 7.49 13.89
CA LEU A 99 -8.77 7.93 13.19
C LEU A 99 -9.07 9.40 13.49
N ALA A 100 -9.02 9.79 14.76
CA ALA A 100 -9.27 11.19 15.14
C ALA A 100 -8.25 12.13 14.48
N ALA A 101 -6.98 11.74 14.46
CA ALA A 101 -5.94 12.52 13.81
C ALA A 101 -6.21 12.67 12.30
N ALA A 102 -6.55 11.57 11.62
CA ALA A 102 -6.84 11.59 10.19
C ALA A 102 -8.06 12.46 9.86
N GLN A 103 -9.09 12.44 10.71
CA GLN A 103 -10.27 13.28 10.55
C GLN A 103 -9.93 14.77 10.62
N GLU A 104 -8.85 15.11 11.32
CA GLU A 104 -8.34 16.48 11.45
C GLU A 104 -7.26 16.81 10.42
N GLY A 105 -6.97 15.89 9.48
CA GLY A 105 -5.93 16.08 8.47
C GLY A 105 -4.52 15.95 9.02
N ARG A 106 -4.33 15.13 10.07
CA ARG A 106 -3.03 14.90 10.69
C ARG A 106 -2.62 13.43 10.58
N GLY A 107 -1.33 13.18 10.70
CA GLY A 107 -0.77 11.84 10.58
C GLY A 107 -0.59 11.42 9.13
N PRO A 108 -0.04 10.23 8.88
CA PRO A 108 0.23 9.76 7.52
C PRO A 108 -1.06 9.36 6.81
N THR A 109 -1.13 9.68 5.51
CA THR A 109 -2.18 9.18 4.63
C THR A 109 -1.86 7.75 4.20
N VAL A 110 -2.85 7.08 3.59
CA VAL A 110 -2.62 5.75 3.00
C VAL A 110 -1.48 5.82 1.98
N PHE A 111 -1.46 6.85 1.13
CA PHE A 111 -0.38 7.01 0.15
C PHE A 111 0.98 7.09 0.82
N GLU A 112 1.12 7.94 1.83
CA GLU A 112 2.38 8.10 2.55
C GLU A 112 2.82 6.80 3.24
N SER A 113 1.89 6.05 3.80
CA SER A 113 2.18 4.76 4.43
C SER A 113 2.72 3.75 3.41
N LEU A 114 2.15 3.71 2.20
CA LEU A 114 2.64 2.84 1.14
C LEU A 114 4.06 3.22 0.69
N ILE A 115 4.32 4.52 0.52
CA ILE A 115 5.65 5.01 0.17
C ILE A 115 6.67 4.62 1.24
N GLU A 116 6.32 4.81 2.51
CA GLU A 116 7.20 4.45 3.62
C GLU A 116 7.55 2.95 3.62
N ILE A 117 6.56 2.09 3.34
CA ILE A 117 6.80 0.65 3.25
C ILE A 117 7.79 0.33 2.13
N PHE A 118 7.64 0.93 0.95
CA PHE A 118 8.59 0.74 -0.14
C PHE A 118 10.00 1.16 0.28
N GLU A 119 10.13 2.33 0.89
CA GLU A 119 11.43 2.85 1.31
C GLU A 119 12.10 2.00 2.39
N ASP A 120 11.30 1.46 3.32
CA ASP A 120 11.78 0.64 4.42
C ASP A 120 12.14 -0.79 3.99
N ARG A 121 11.30 -1.41 3.16
CA ARG A 121 11.42 -2.83 2.83
C ARG A 121 12.08 -3.10 1.48
N ALA A 122 12.02 -2.16 0.55
CA ALA A 122 12.62 -2.29 -0.77
C ALA A 122 13.23 -0.96 -1.19
N PRO A 123 14.28 -0.49 -0.46
CA PRO A 123 14.88 0.81 -0.75
C PRO A 123 15.43 0.87 -2.18
N GLY A 124 15.17 1.99 -2.86
CA GLY A 124 15.65 2.20 -4.22
C GLY A 124 14.84 1.56 -5.32
N VAL A 125 13.80 0.79 -4.98
CA VAL A 125 12.98 0.07 -5.97
C VAL A 125 11.90 0.97 -6.58
N LEU A 126 11.29 1.83 -5.79
CA LEU A 126 10.15 2.63 -6.22
C LEU A 126 10.57 3.85 -7.05
N ARG A 127 9.88 4.03 -8.18
CA ARG A 127 10.01 5.22 -9.04
C ARG A 127 8.64 5.87 -9.17
N LEU A 128 8.50 7.08 -8.65
CA LEU A 128 7.27 7.88 -8.78
C LEU A 128 7.33 8.66 -10.08
N GLN A 129 6.36 8.46 -10.93
CA GLN A 129 6.29 9.10 -12.24
C GLN A 129 4.95 9.75 -12.52
#